data_06017fcacb15c1b4c860d56b98fbf41e
#
_entry.id   06017fcacb15c1b4c860d56b98fbf41e
#
_cell.length_a   1.000
_cell.length_b   1.000
_cell.length_c   1.000
_cell.angle_alpha   90.00
_cell.angle_beta   90.00
_cell.angle_gamma   90.00
#
_symmetry.space_group_name_H-M   'P 1'
#
loop_
_entity.id
_entity.type
_entity.pdbx_description
1 polymer ?
#
loop_
_entity_poly.entity_id
_entity_poly.type
_entity_poly.pdbx_seq_one_letter_code
_entity_poly.pdbx_strand_id
1 'polypeptide(L)'
;APGDDTPQPPLPDLPEIQVIRQEQTLSASHDHQLHVLPAPTPRWPGGLLAFEETLGSLMRDKRFSAHICTSEWAELNRSETEEERRHFYDCLMAPMASQVDALVERLEELDIRTVAPGHGPAIDTSWRSLFNDYRRWGESQQQASLSVALLFASAYGNTAAIADALAQGVSRTGVRVTSLNCEFTPADELVRTIQTADGLLIGSPTLGGHAPTPIVSALGTLLAEGDRSKPVGVFGSFGWSGEAIDLLETKLKDGGFRFAFEPIRIKFSPDAATVRTLEETGTRFGRSLRQEQRKQQRRGGGGLRESRSDPAVLALGRVVGSLCVLTTRKGSLSGAMVASWVSQASFAPPGITVAVAKDRAVEALLHKGDRFALNVLAEGRESGPMKQFLQPFEPGADRFDGLDLQSSPSEQPLLPEALAWMEGEVKQRMECGDHWLVYAEVLHGGLFDSEANTAVHHRRSGANY
;
A
#
# COMPACT_ATOMS: atom_id res chain seq x y z
N ALA A 1 43.74 -31.06 -0.97
CA ALA A 1 43.35 -31.41 0.39
C ALA A 1 42.60 -32.74 0.33
N PRO A 2 42.90 -33.75 1.17
CA PRO A 2 42.16 -35.00 1.18
C PRO A 2 40.76 -34.76 1.73
N GLY A 3 39.78 -35.40 1.10
CA GLY A 3 38.38 -35.32 1.50
C GLY A 3 38.16 -35.82 2.90
N ASP A 4 37.31 -35.10 3.61
CA ASP A 4 36.80 -35.46 4.95
C ASP A 4 35.72 -36.53 4.74
N ASP A 5 36.10 -37.81 4.89
CA ASP A 5 35.24 -38.99 4.80
C ASP A 5 34.45 -39.22 6.11
N THR A 6 34.14 -38.17 6.86
CA THR A 6 33.20 -38.30 7.98
C THR A 6 31.80 -38.62 7.44
N PRO A 7 31.21 -39.76 7.83
CA PRO A 7 29.85 -40.09 7.41
C PRO A 7 28.89 -39.00 7.92
N GLN A 8 28.23 -38.30 7.01
CA GLN A 8 27.17 -37.40 7.39
C GLN A 8 26.13 -38.17 8.21
N PRO A 9 25.68 -37.63 9.36
CA PRO A 9 24.61 -38.27 10.10
C PRO A 9 23.37 -38.43 9.16
N PRO A 10 22.63 -39.55 9.25
CA PRO A 10 21.42 -39.74 8.47
C PRO A 10 20.52 -38.54 8.66
N LEU A 11 20.01 -37.99 7.55
CA LEU A 11 18.98 -36.93 7.61
C LEU A 11 17.85 -37.44 8.48
N PRO A 12 17.35 -36.66 9.43
CA PRO A 12 16.18 -37.06 10.22
C PRO A 12 15.04 -37.41 9.25
N ASP A 13 14.28 -38.46 9.57
CA ASP A 13 13.10 -38.83 8.79
C ASP A 13 12.24 -37.58 8.60
N LEU A 14 12.02 -37.20 7.34
CA LEU A 14 11.16 -36.07 7.03
C LEU A 14 9.76 -36.38 7.53
N PRO A 15 9.10 -35.45 8.22
CA PRO A 15 7.74 -35.65 8.66
C PRO A 15 6.83 -35.97 7.44
N GLU A 16 5.89 -36.86 7.66
CA GLU A 16 4.88 -37.17 6.62
C GLU A 16 4.10 -35.89 6.28
N ILE A 17 4.13 -35.50 4.99
CA ILE A 17 3.45 -34.30 4.53
C ILE A 17 2.10 -34.72 3.94
N GLN A 18 1.01 -34.25 4.56
CA GLN A 18 -0.34 -34.41 4.05
C GLN A 18 -0.78 -33.19 3.26
N VAL A 19 -1.14 -33.36 1.99
CA VAL A 19 -1.68 -32.29 1.15
C VAL A 19 -3.18 -32.17 1.36
N ILE A 20 -3.63 -31.02 1.85
CA ILE A 20 -5.04 -30.73 2.12
C ILE A 20 -5.61 -29.93 0.94
N ARG A 21 -6.56 -30.51 0.22
CA ARG A 21 -7.21 -29.89 -0.96
C ARG A 21 -8.67 -29.53 -0.74
N GLN A 22 -9.29 -30.11 0.29
CA GLN A 22 -10.69 -29.91 0.67
C GLN A 22 -10.76 -29.71 2.18
N GLU A 23 -11.87 -29.17 2.66
CA GLU A 23 -12.14 -29.09 4.09
C GLU A 23 -12.12 -30.48 4.71
N GLN A 24 -11.41 -30.58 5.81
CA GLN A 24 -11.35 -31.84 6.57
C GLN A 24 -11.07 -31.57 8.04
N THR A 25 -11.53 -32.52 8.87
CA THR A 25 -11.27 -32.52 10.30
C THR A 25 -10.10 -33.44 10.61
N LEU A 26 -9.13 -32.95 11.34
CA LEU A 26 -7.98 -33.68 11.85
C LEU A 26 -8.10 -33.79 13.35
N SER A 27 -7.90 -34.99 13.90
CA SER A 27 -7.80 -35.18 15.35
C SER A 27 -6.38 -34.87 15.80
N ALA A 28 -6.20 -33.78 16.55
CA ALA A 28 -4.91 -33.43 17.14
C ALA A 28 -4.66 -34.18 18.46
N SER A 29 -5.73 -34.51 19.22
CA SER A 29 -5.73 -35.35 20.41
C SER A 29 -7.14 -35.88 20.64
N HIS A 30 -7.34 -36.62 21.75
CA HIS A 30 -8.67 -37.16 22.11
C HIS A 30 -9.75 -36.08 22.26
N ASP A 31 -9.36 -34.88 22.72
CA ASP A 31 -10.28 -33.77 23.05
C ASP A 31 -10.17 -32.56 22.07
N HIS A 32 -9.29 -32.63 21.09
CA HIS A 32 -9.03 -31.51 20.18
C HIS A 32 -9.21 -31.90 18.71
N GLN A 33 -10.20 -31.30 18.09
CA GLN A 33 -10.52 -31.42 16.66
C GLN A 33 -10.12 -30.15 15.92
N LEU A 34 -9.32 -30.30 14.86
CA LEU A 34 -8.92 -29.22 14.00
C LEU A 34 -9.67 -29.29 12.66
N HIS A 35 -10.57 -28.36 12.42
CA HIS A 35 -11.13 -28.16 11.09
C HIS A 35 -10.13 -27.38 10.25
N VAL A 36 -9.62 -28.01 9.21
CA VAL A 36 -8.68 -27.37 8.29
C VAL A 36 -9.43 -26.95 7.03
N LEU A 37 -9.41 -25.65 6.74
CA LEU A 37 -10.13 -25.04 5.64
C LEU A 37 -9.13 -24.47 4.62
N PRO A 38 -9.14 -24.95 3.37
CA PRO A 38 -8.42 -24.29 2.29
C PRO A 38 -8.94 -22.87 2.05
N ALA A 39 -8.01 -21.93 2.01
CA ALA A 39 -8.29 -20.52 1.83
C ALA A 39 -7.25 -19.90 0.88
N PRO A 40 -7.19 -20.38 -0.38
CA PRO A 40 -6.20 -19.90 -1.34
C PRO A 40 -6.43 -18.44 -1.70
N THR A 41 -5.34 -17.76 -2.03
CA THR A 41 -5.38 -16.44 -2.68
C THR A 41 -4.32 -16.41 -3.78
N PRO A 42 -4.37 -15.44 -4.71
CA PRO A 42 -3.35 -15.29 -5.74
C PRO A 42 -1.92 -15.25 -5.18
N ARG A 43 -1.73 -14.63 -4.02
CA ARG A 43 -0.42 -14.55 -3.35
C ARG A 43 -0.06 -15.84 -2.60
N TRP A 44 -1.04 -16.47 -1.97
CA TRP A 44 -0.85 -17.70 -1.17
C TRP A 44 -1.79 -18.80 -1.66
N PRO A 45 -1.44 -19.45 -2.80
CA PRO A 45 -2.31 -20.48 -3.39
C PRO A 45 -2.47 -21.73 -2.52
N GLY A 46 -1.52 -21.98 -1.62
CA GLY A 46 -1.60 -23.04 -0.60
C GLY A 46 -2.13 -22.58 0.77
N GLY A 47 -2.81 -21.43 0.84
CA GLY A 47 -3.30 -20.88 2.10
C GLY A 47 -4.27 -21.81 2.81
N LEU A 48 -4.05 -22.08 4.10
CA LEU A 48 -4.88 -22.88 4.98
C LEU A 48 -5.27 -22.08 6.22
N LEU A 49 -6.43 -22.42 6.80
CA LEU A 49 -6.84 -22.05 8.15
C LEU A 49 -7.01 -23.32 8.98
N ALA A 50 -6.86 -23.17 10.27
CA ALA A 50 -7.27 -24.22 11.20
C ALA A 50 -8.21 -23.63 12.26
N PHE A 51 -9.35 -24.26 12.46
CA PHE A 51 -10.29 -23.91 13.52
C PHE A 51 -10.35 -25.05 14.53
N GLU A 52 -10.04 -24.76 15.77
CA GLU A 52 -10.11 -25.69 16.87
C GLU A 52 -11.45 -25.49 17.60
N GLU A 53 -12.33 -26.51 17.55
CA GLU A 53 -13.71 -26.41 18.01
C GLU A 53 -13.85 -26.22 19.52
N THR A 54 -13.08 -26.96 20.33
CA THR A 54 -13.21 -26.97 21.79
C THR A 54 -12.92 -25.60 22.39
N LEU A 55 -11.89 -24.94 21.89
CA LEU A 55 -11.48 -23.60 22.33
C LEU A 55 -12.16 -22.48 21.54
N GLY A 56 -12.79 -22.79 20.40
CA GLY A 56 -13.30 -21.81 19.48
C GLY A 56 -12.19 -20.93 18.86
N SER A 57 -11.02 -21.50 18.64
CA SER A 57 -9.82 -20.77 18.21
C SER A 57 -9.59 -20.90 16.72
N LEU A 58 -9.64 -19.77 16.01
CA LEU A 58 -9.31 -19.69 14.59
C LEU A 58 -7.84 -19.31 14.43
N MET A 59 -7.02 -20.22 13.94
CA MET A 59 -5.60 -20.02 13.69
C MET A 59 -5.36 -19.66 12.23
N ARG A 60 -4.54 -18.62 12.01
CA ARG A 60 -4.30 -18.02 10.70
C ARG A 60 -2.86 -17.60 10.52
N ASP A 61 -2.39 -17.60 9.26
CA ASP A 61 -1.08 -17.06 8.92
C ASP A 61 -1.12 -15.54 8.68
N LYS A 62 -1.71 -15.07 7.59
CA LYS A 62 -1.59 -13.65 7.18
C LYS A 62 -2.84 -12.80 7.39
N ARG A 63 -4.04 -13.34 7.25
CA ARG A 63 -5.27 -12.55 7.39
C ARG A 63 -5.55 -12.17 8.85
N PHE A 64 -6.22 -11.05 9.07
CA PHE A 64 -6.53 -10.47 10.39
C PHE A 64 -5.30 -10.03 11.19
N SER A 65 -4.13 -10.02 10.56
CA SER A 65 -2.87 -9.63 11.19
C SER A 65 -2.72 -8.12 11.33
N ALA A 66 -1.72 -7.71 12.14
CA ALA A 66 -1.30 -6.33 12.31
C ALA A 66 0.23 -6.26 12.33
N HIS A 67 0.82 -5.18 11.82
CA HIS A 67 2.27 -4.97 11.87
C HIS A 67 2.69 -4.32 13.19
N ILE A 68 2.29 -4.93 14.29
CA ILE A 68 2.58 -4.45 15.64
C ILE A 68 3.10 -5.58 16.52
N CYS A 69 4.03 -5.24 17.40
CA CYS A 69 4.52 -6.12 18.46
C CYS A 69 4.07 -5.54 19.80
N THR A 70 3.38 -6.34 20.59
CA THR A 70 2.86 -5.96 21.91
C THR A 70 3.43 -6.88 22.98
N SER A 71 3.49 -6.43 24.23
CA SER A 71 3.85 -7.29 25.37
C SER A 71 2.74 -8.28 25.74
N GLU A 72 1.50 -7.94 25.40
CA GLU A 72 0.34 -8.75 25.69
C GLU A 72 0.05 -9.75 24.56
N TRP A 73 -0.37 -10.96 24.91
CA TRP A 73 -0.70 -12.01 23.93
C TRP A 73 -1.97 -11.71 23.12
N ALA A 74 -2.91 -10.96 23.70
CA ALA A 74 -4.15 -10.54 23.06
C ALA A 74 -4.31 -9.02 23.07
N GLU A 75 -5.07 -8.48 22.13
CA GLU A 75 -5.34 -7.04 22.10
C GLU A 75 -6.26 -6.63 23.27
N LEU A 76 -5.76 -5.73 24.10
CA LEU A 76 -6.52 -5.16 25.21
C LEU A 76 -7.48 -4.07 24.74
N ASN A 77 -7.08 -3.32 23.74
CA ASN A 77 -7.84 -2.20 23.20
C ASN A 77 -7.71 -2.17 21.68
N ARG A 78 -8.82 -2.39 20.99
CA ARG A 78 -8.87 -2.42 19.55
C ARG A 78 -8.39 -1.10 18.91
N SER A 79 -8.70 0.05 19.51
CA SER A 79 -8.31 1.36 18.96
C SER A 79 -6.79 1.52 18.83
N GLU A 80 -6.01 0.76 19.58
CA GLU A 80 -4.55 0.78 19.51
C GLU A 80 -4.02 -0.05 18.32
N THR A 81 -4.78 -1.02 17.86
CA THR A 81 -4.39 -1.92 16.77
C THR A 81 -5.12 -1.65 15.46
N GLU A 82 -6.18 -0.85 15.47
CA GLU A 82 -7.05 -0.62 14.32
C GLU A 82 -6.27 -0.05 13.12
N GLU A 83 -5.41 0.93 13.34
CA GLU A 83 -4.60 1.53 12.28
C GLU A 83 -3.66 0.49 11.64
N GLU A 84 -2.99 -0.32 12.47
CA GLU A 84 -2.05 -1.33 12.01
C GLU A 84 -2.76 -2.47 11.27
N ARG A 85 -3.97 -2.85 11.69
CA ARG A 85 -4.80 -3.84 10.99
C ARG A 85 -5.31 -3.31 9.67
N ARG A 86 -5.73 -2.03 9.64
CA ARG A 86 -6.13 -1.35 8.40
C ARG A 86 -4.95 -1.26 7.44
N HIS A 87 -3.78 -0.84 7.93
CA HIS A 87 -2.57 -0.79 7.13
C HIS A 87 -2.21 -2.17 6.55
N PHE A 88 -2.29 -3.21 7.38
CA PHE A 88 -2.05 -4.59 6.93
C PHE A 88 -3.05 -5.01 5.85
N TYR A 89 -4.33 -4.67 6.02
CA TYR A 89 -5.36 -4.95 5.02
C TYR A 89 -5.05 -4.26 3.69
N ASP A 90 -4.78 -2.96 3.72
CA ASP A 90 -4.50 -2.16 2.53
C ASP A 90 -3.26 -2.64 1.77
N CYS A 91 -2.22 -3.07 2.51
CA CYS A 91 -0.98 -3.57 1.92
C CYS A 91 -1.13 -4.96 1.27
N LEU A 92 -1.90 -5.86 1.86
CA LEU A 92 -1.85 -7.28 1.54
C LEU A 92 -3.20 -7.88 1.12
N MET A 93 -4.31 -7.38 1.64
CA MET A 93 -5.64 -7.97 1.44
C MET A 93 -6.47 -7.23 0.39
N ALA A 94 -6.35 -5.91 0.30
CA ALA A 94 -7.14 -5.09 -0.62
C ALA A 94 -7.05 -5.53 -2.10
N PRO A 95 -5.88 -5.94 -2.64
CA PRO A 95 -5.80 -6.47 -4.00
C PRO A 95 -6.53 -7.80 -4.24
N MET A 96 -6.98 -8.44 -3.17
CA MET A 96 -7.66 -9.74 -3.16
C MET A 96 -8.99 -9.66 -2.39
N ALA A 97 -9.61 -8.48 -2.35
CA ALA A 97 -10.78 -8.20 -1.51
C ALA A 97 -11.92 -9.20 -1.72
N SER A 98 -12.20 -9.60 -2.96
CA SER A 98 -13.27 -10.56 -3.27
C SER A 98 -13.05 -11.94 -2.62
N GLN A 99 -11.82 -12.45 -2.65
CA GLN A 99 -11.47 -13.73 -2.03
C GLN A 99 -11.47 -13.61 -0.49
N VAL A 100 -11.11 -12.44 0.03
CA VAL A 100 -11.14 -12.16 1.47
C VAL A 100 -12.58 -12.08 1.96
N ASP A 101 -13.47 -11.39 1.24
CA ASP A 101 -14.90 -11.25 1.58
C ASP A 101 -15.59 -12.62 1.60
N ALA A 102 -15.41 -13.44 0.56
CA ALA A 102 -15.96 -14.80 0.50
C ALA A 102 -15.47 -15.69 1.65
N LEU A 103 -14.24 -15.48 2.11
CA LEU A 103 -13.73 -16.19 3.27
C LEU A 103 -14.39 -15.71 4.57
N VAL A 104 -14.52 -14.40 4.77
CA VAL A 104 -15.16 -13.83 5.97
C VAL A 104 -16.58 -14.36 6.12
N GLU A 105 -17.36 -14.46 5.03
CA GLU A 105 -18.70 -15.07 5.04
C GLU A 105 -18.67 -16.51 5.56
N ARG A 106 -17.74 -17.34 5.06
CA ARG A 106 -17.61 -18.75 5.53
C ARG A 106 -17.22 -18.86 7.00
N LEU A 107 -16.39 -17.94 7.49
CA LEU A 107 -15.91 -17.96 8.87
C LEU A 107 -16.97 -17.54 9.89
N GLU A 108 -17.98 -16.78 9.48
CA GLU A 108 -19.07 -16.37 10.40
C GLU A 108 -19.99 -17.51 10.80
N GLU A 109 -19.97 -18.61 10.07
CA GLU A 109 -20.71 -19.84 10.41
C GLU A 109 -20.05 -20.63 11.57
N LEU A 110 -18.80 -20.30 11.93
CA LEU A 110 -18.03 -20.96 12.97
C LEU A 110 -18.27 -20.27 14.34
N ASP A 111 -18.27 -21.07 15.42
CA ASP A 111 -18.35 -20.55 16.80
C ASP A 111 -16.99 -20.03 17.28
N ILE A 112 -16.52 -18.97 16.62
CA ILE A 112 -15.23 -18.36 16.94
C ILE A 112 -15.32 -17.60 18.27
N ARG A 113 -14.34 -17.84 19.14
CA ARG A 113 -14.11 -17.10 20.39
C ARG A 113 -12.85 -16.26 20.29
N THR A 114 -11.81 -16.79 19.65
CA THR A 114 -10.52 -16.13 19.52
C THR A 114 -9.98 -16.31 18.09
N VAL A 115 -9.43 -15.25 17.54
CA VAL A 115 -8.64 -15.31 16.30
C VAL A 115 -7.17 -15.15 16.63
N ALA A 116 -6.35 -16.14 16.27
CA ALA A 116 -4.90 -16.14 16.43
C ALA A 116 -4.23 -15.85 15.08
N PRO A 117 -3.89 -14.59 14.77
CA PRO A 117 -3.25 -14.20 13.52
C PRO A 117 -1.76 -14.58 13.55
N GLY A 118 -1.13 -14.68 12.37
CA GLY A 118 0.30 -14.94 12.27
C GLY A 118 1.19 -13.76 12.65
N HIS A 119 0.63 -12.53 12.71
CA HIS A 119 1.33 -11.30 13.10
C HIS A 119 0.42 -10.42 13.94
N GLY A 120 1.00 -9.83 14.99
CA GLY A 120 0.28 -9.02 15.97
C GLY A 120 -0.41 -9.85 17.05
N PRO A 121 -1.09 -9.17 18.00
CA PRO A 121 -1.76 -9.84 19.12
C PRO A 121 -2.98 -10.66 18.69
N ALA A 122 -3.32 -11.67 19.44
CA ALA A 122 -4.56 -12.42 19.27
C ALA A 122 -5.79 -11.50 19.47
N ILE A 123 -6.91 -11.87 18.85
CA ILE A 123 -8.14 -11.07 18.86
C ILE A 123 -9.22 -11.92 19.52
N ASP A 124 -9.67 -11.48 20.65
CA ASP A 124 -10.61 -12.22 21.46
C ASP A 124 -12.04 -11.60 21.33
N THR A 125 -12.38 -10.54 22.05
CA THR A 125 -13.74 -9.99 22.05
C THR A 125 -14.07 -9.13 20.81
N SER A 126 -13.09 -8.62 20.11
CA SER A 126 -13.25 -7.66 19.00
C SER A 126 -13.29 -8.28 17.60
N TRP A 127 -13.19 -9.60 17.46
CA TRP A 127 -13.07 -10.26 16.16
C TRP A 127 -14.29 -10.01 15.24
N ARG A 128 -15.52 -9.97 15.76
CA ARG A 128 -16.71 -9.65 14.97
C ARG A 128 -16.64 -8.24 14.38
N SER A 129 -16.17 -7.30 15.18
CA SER A 129 -15.98 -5.94 14.72
C SER A 129 -14.90 -5.84 13.63
N LEU A 130 -13.82 -6.63 13.75
CA LEU A 130 -12.79 -6.71 12.72
C LEU A 130 -13.32 -7.33 11.42
N PHE A 131 -14.16 -8.37 11.50
CA PHE A 131 -14.80 -8.95 10.31
C PHE A 131 -15.70 -7.95 9.60
N ASN A 132 -16.47 -7.15 10.35
CA ASN A 132 -17.26 -6.05 9.80
C ASN A 132 -16.38 -4.98 9.12
N ASP A 133 -15.19 -4.69 9.69
CA ASP A 133 -14.26 -3.77 9.04
C ASP A 133 -13.69 -4.34 7.74
N TYR A 134 -13.33 -5.61 7.72
CA TYR A 134 -12.86 -6.28 6.51
C TYR A 134 -13.90 -6.20 5.39
N ARG A 135 -15.19 -6.39 5.69
CA ARG A 135 -16.29 -6.19 4.73
C ARG A 135 -16.36 -4.74 4.25
N ARG A 136 -16.42 -3.79 5.17
CA ARG A 136 -16.47 -2.36 4.84
C ARG A 136 -15.28 -1.94 3.98
N TRP A 137 -14.10 -2.46 4.28
CA TRP A 137 -12.89 -2.18 3.49
C TRP A 137 -12.96 -2.84 2.10
N GLY A 138 -13.49 -4.07 2.00
CA GLY A 138 -13.75 -4.76 0.75
C GLY A 138 -14.78 -4.05 -0.12
N GLU A 139 -15.92 -3.64 0.45
CA GLU A 139 -16.95 -2.85 -0.22
C GLU A 139 -16.37 -1.53 -0.78
N SER A 140 -15.56 -0.85 0.00
CA SER A 140 -14.88 0.37 -0.44
C SER A 140 -13.98 0.13 -1.66
N GLN A 141 -13.32 -1.02 -1.74
CA GLN A 141 -12.55 -1.42 -2.92
C GLN A 141 -13.45 -1.73 -4.12
N GLN A 142 -14.57 -2.42 -3.91
CA GLN A 142 -15.53 -2.77 -4.97
C GLN A 142 -16.24 -1.55 -5.55
N GLN A 143 -16.49 -0.52 -4.76
CA GLN A 143 -17.12 0.74 -5.18
C GLN A 143 -16.18 1.68 -5.94
N ALA A 144 -14.89 1.35 -6.04
CA ALA A 144 -13.93 2.16 -6.78
C ALA A 144 -14.35 2.26 -8.27
N SER A 145 -14.42 3.48 -8.79
CA SER A 145 -14.83 3.76 -10.17
C SER A 145 -13.79 3.40 -11.23
N LEU A 146 -12.54 3.11 -10.79
CA LEU A 146 -11.42 2.70 -11.64
C LEU A 146 -10.81 1.42 -11.10
N SER A 147 -10.29 0.59 -12.01
CA SER A 147 -9.67 -0.69 -11.67
C SER A 147 -8.40 -0.96 -12.46
N VAL A 148 -7.49 -1.73 -11.87
CA VAL A 148 -6.26 -2.24 -12.48
C VAL A 148 -6.25 -3.76 -12.39
N ALA A 149 -6.06 -4.43 -13.52
CA ALA A 149 -5.74 -5.85 -13.55
C ALA A 149 -4.23 -6.02 -13.37
N LEU A 150 -3.82 -6.76 -12.33
CA LEU A 150 -2.44 -7.08 -12.05
C LEU A 150 -2.23 -8.59 -12.23
N LEU A 151 -1.57 -8.96 -13.32
CA LEU A 151 -1.35 -10.34 -13.77
C LEU A 151 0.09 -10.73 -13.45
N PHE A 152 0.32 -11.84 -12.76
CA PHE A 152 1.68 -12.29 -12.48
C PHE A 152 1.78 -13.81 -12.29
N ALA A 153 3.00 -14.34 -12.38
CA ALA A 153 3.39 -15.62 -11.81
C ALA A 153 4.63 -15.42 -10.93
N SER A 154 4.86 -16.33 -10.00
CA SER A 154 5.99 -16.18 -9.08
C SER A 154 6.46 -17.53 -8.55
N ALA A 155 7.64 -17.98 -8.95
CA ALA A 155 8.20 -19.26 -8.54
C ALA A 155 8.76 -19.24 -7.11
N TYR A 156 9.42 -18.14 -6.72
CA TYR A 156 10.14 -18.00 -5.44
C TYR A 156 9.68 -16.81 -4.60
N GLY A 157 8.51 -16.25 -4.89
CA GLY A 157 7.97 -15.10 -4.17
C GLY A 157 8.52 -13.74 -4.61
N ASN A 158 9.59 -13.66 -5.39
CA ASN A 158 10.22 -12.39 -5.76
C ASN A 158 9.31 -11.52 -6.65
N THR A 159 8.73 -12.11 -7.71
CA THR A 159 7.78 -11.39 -8.59
C THR A 159 6.52 -11.01 -7.82
N ALA A 160 6.04 -11.86 -6.91
CA ALA A 160 4.90 -11.56 -6.06
C ALA A 160 5.18 -10.34 -5.16
N ALA A 161 6.38 -10.23 -4.57
CA ALA A 161 6.76 -9.08 -3.75
C ALA A 161 6.77 -7.76 -4.57
N ILE A 162 7.19 -7.81 -5.85
CA ILE A 162 7.11 -6.66 -6.75
C ILE A 162 5.64 -6.32 -7.05
N ALA A 163 4.82 -7.33 -7.35
CA ALA A 163 3.40 -7.19 -7.63
C ALA A 163 2.66 -6.52 -6.45
N ASP A 164 2.95 -6.96 -5.22
CA ASP A 164 2.33 -6.41 -4.02
C ASP A 164 2.69 -4.94 -3.79
N ALA A 165 3.96 -4.58 -3.94
CA ALA A 165 4.41 -3.19 -3.78
C ALA A 165 3.74 -2.26 -4.80
N LEU A 166 3.65 -2.69 -6.07
CA LEU A 166 2.91 -1.95 -7.11
C LEU A 166 1.42 -1.85 -6.78
N ALA A 167 0.78 -2.96 -6.38
CA ALA A 167 -0.62 -3.01 -6.00
C ALA A 167 -0.95 -2.08 -4.84
N GLN A 168 -0.11 -2.06 -3.81
CA GLN A 168 -0.24 -1.17 -2.66
C GLN A 168 -0.19 0.30 -3.10
N GLY A 169 0.78 0.66 -3.94
CA GLY A 169 0.88 2.02 -4.47
C GLY A 169 -0.37 2.44 -5.27
N VAL A 170 -0.90 1.57 -6.11
CA VAL A 170 -2.14 1.82 -6.87
C VAL A 170 -3.33 1.98 -5.92
N SER A 171 -3.51 1.06 -4.97
CA SER A 171 -4.65 1.05 -4.03
C SER A 171 -4.72 2.32 -3.17
N ARG A 172 -3.57 2.89 -2.77
CA ARG A 172 -3.50 4.18 -2.05
C ARG A 172 -4.15 5.33 -2.81
N THR A 173 -4.24 5.24 -4.13
CA THR A 173 -4.90 6.28 -4.95
C THR A 173 -6.43 6.13 -5.02
N GLY A 174 -7.01 5.13 -4.36
CA GLY A 174 -8.43 4.80 -4.45
C GLY A 174 -8.82 4.12 -5.78
N VAL A 175 -7.85 3.52 -6.48
CA VAL A 175 -8.07 2.67 -7.65
C VAL A 175 -8.06 1.22 -7.18
N ARG A 176 -9.09 0.46 -7.54
CA ARG A 176 -9.19 -0.96 -7.21
C ARG A 176 -8.09 -1.73 -7.95
N VAL A 177 -7.45 -2.66 -7.27
CA VAL A 177 -6.54 -3.63 -7.90
C VAL A 177 -7.15 -5.01 -7.82
N THR A 178 -7.21 -5.71 -8.94
CA THR A 178 -7.53 -7.14 -9.00
C THR A 178 -6.25 -7.88 -9.34
N SER A 179 -5.67 -8.52 -8.32
CA SER A 179 -4.41 -9.26 -8.44
C SER A 179 -4.71 -10.72 -8.78
N LEU A 180 -4.17 -11.20 -9.91
CA LEU A 180 -4.36 -12.56 -10.42
C LEU A 180 -3.01 -13.27 -10.57
N ASN A 181 -2.85 -14.40 -9.87
CA ASN A 181 -1.74 -15.31 -10.14
C ASN A 181 -2.11 -16.21 -11.33
N CYS A 182 -1.49 -15.97 -12.47
CA CYS A 182 -1.80 -16.65 -13.72
C CYS A 182 -1.59 -18.17 -13.69
N GLU A 183 -0.87 -18.68 -12.70
CA GLU A 183 -0.65 -20.11 -12.51
C GLU A 183 -1.92 -20.82 -11.99
N PHE A 184 -2.78 -20.11 -11.26
CA PHE A 184 -3.96 -20.68 -10.61
C PHE A 184 -5.28 -20.05 -11.05
N THR A 185 -5.23 -18.98 -11.83
CA THR A 185 -6.42 -18.23 -12.25
C THR A 185 -7.10 -18.91 -13.44
N PRO A 186 -8.41 -19.19 -13.41
CA PRO A 186 -9.17 -19.68 -14.55
C PRO A 186 -9.12 -18.71 -15.74
N ALA A 187 -9.13 -19.26 -16.96
CA ALA A 187 -9.00 -18.46 -18.18
C ALA A 187 -10.15 -17.44 -18.37
N ASP A 188 -11.37 -17.79 -17.98
CA ASP A 188 -12.53 -16.91 -18.07
C ASP A 188 -12.46 -15.74 -17.08
N GLU A 189 -11.91 -15.94 -15.90
CA GLU A 189 -11.66 -14.89 -14.93
C GLU A 189 -10.57 -13.93 -15.42
N LEU A 190 -9.51 -14.47 -16.04
CA LEU A 190 -8.44 -13.68 -16.63
C LEU A 190 -8.99 -12.77 -17.74
N VAL A 191 -9.79 -13.31 -18.66
CA VAL A 191 -10.43 -12.55 -19.74
C VAL A 191 -11.30 -11.44 -19.20
N ARG A 192 -12.22 -11.76 -18.28
CA ARG A 192 -13.12 -10.76 -17.66
C ARG A 192 -12.36 -9.62 -17.00
N THR A 193 -11.31 -9.96 -16.24
CA THR A 193 -10.53 -8.97 -15.51
C THR A 193 -9.77 -8.05 -16.47
N ILE A 194 -9.17 -8.58 -17.55
CA ILE A 194 -8.48 -7.79 -18.57
C ILE A 194 -9.46 -6.84 -19.29
N GLN A 195 -10.64 -7.33 -19.68
CA GLN A 195 -11.63 -6.55 -20.40
C GLN A 195 -12.20 -5.39 -19.57
N THR A 196 -12.42 -5.61 -18.27
CA THR A 196 -13.07 -4.63 -17.39
C THR A 196 -12.11 -3.63 -16.74
N ALA A 197 -10.81 -3.92 -16.66
CA ALA A 197 -9.83 -3.03 -16.04
C ALA A 197 -9.58 -1.76 -16.85
N ASP A 198 -9.29 -0.66 -16.18
CA ASP A 198 -8.92 0.64 -16.79
C ASP A 198 -7.41 0.78 -17.00
N GLY A 199 -6.62 -0.07 -16.35
CA GLY A 199 -5.17 -0.18 -16.51
C GLY A 199 -4.70 -1.62 -16.30
N LEU A 200 -3.56 -1.96 -16.89
CA LEU A 200 -3.07 -3.34 -16.94
C LEU A 200 -1.62 -3.39 -16.43
N LEU A 201 -1.33 -4.31 -15.53
CA LEU A 201 0.02 -4.63 -15.06
C LEU A 201 0.28 -6.12 -15.31
N ILE A 202 1.43 -6.45 -15.92
CA ILE A 202 1.83 -7.84 -16.13
C ILE A 202 3.25 -8.08 -15.67
N GLY A 203 3.46 -9.13 -14.87
CA GLY A 203 4.73 -9.46 -14.26
C GLY A 203 5.17 -10.91 -14.43
N SER A 204 6.47 -11.11 -14.66
CA SER A 204 7.06 -12.42 -14.89
C SER A 204 8.37 -12.63 -14.13
N PRO A 205 8.61 -13.82 -13.55
CA PRO A 205 9.96 -14.27 -13.29
C PRO A 205 10.63 -14.65 -14.61
N THR A 206 11.97 -14.59 -14.67
CA THR A 206 12.74 -15.22 -15.75
C THR A 206 13.26 -16.55 -15.26
N LEU A 207 12.79 -17.64 -15.85
CA LEU A 207 13.14 -19.01 -15.51
C LEU A 207 13.80 -19.69 -16.72
N GLY A 208 15.09 -20.03 -16.58
CA GLY A 208 15.85 -20.63 -17.68
C GLY A 208 15.91 -19.78 -18.96
N GLY A 209 15.92 -18.44 -18.83
CA GLY A 209 15.89 -17.52 -19.97
C GLY A 209 14.50 -17.23 -20.55
N HIS A 210 13.42 -17.74 -19.94
CA HIS A 210 12.07 -17.66 -20.52
C HIS A 210 11.03 -17.16 -19.50
N ALA A 211 9.92 -16.62 -20.01
CA ALA A 211 8.70 -16.44 -19.22
C ALA A 211 8.01 -17.79 -19.04
N PRO A 212 7.49 -18.11 -17.83
CA PRO A 212 6.74 -19.34 -17.60
C PRO A 212 5.45 -19.39 -18.44
N THR A 213 5.02 -20.60 -18.80
CA THR A 213 3.83 -20.82 -19.65
C THR A 213 2.58 -20.05 -19.19
N PRO A 214 2.23 -19.96 -17.89
CA PRO A 214 1.08 -19.16 -17.46
C PRO A 214 1.16 -17.68 -17.87
N ILE A 215 2.35 -17.10 -17.85
CA ILE A 215 2.56 -15.71 -18.27
C ILE A 215 2.47 -15.56 -19.79
N VAL A 216 3.02 -16.53 -20.55
CA VAL A 216 2.90 -16.51 -22.02
C VAL A 216 1.42 -16.61 -22.44
N SER A 217 0.64 -17.45 -21.76
CA SER A 217 -0.81 -17.56 -21.98
C SER A 217 -1.55 -16.27 -21.61
N ALA A 218 -1.23 -15.68 -20.46
CA ALA A 218 -1.81 -14.42 -20.03
C ALA A 218 -1.46 -13.26 -20.99
N LEU A 219 -0.22 -13.22 -21.50
CA LEU A 219 0.18 -12.26 -22.53
C LEU A 219 -0.64 -12.44 -23.81
N GLY A 220 -0.84 -13.68 -24.26
CA GLY A 220 -1.69 -14.00 -25.42
C GLY A 220 -3.12 -13.50 -25.22
N THR A 221 -3.70 -13.74 -24.06
CA THR A 221 -5.03 -13.23 -23.68
C THR A 221 -5.06 -11.70 -23.66
N LEU A 222 -4.06 -11.07 -23.08
CA LEU A 222 -3.97 -9.61 -23.01
C LEU A 222 -3.83 -9.00 -24.41
N LEU A 223 -3.07 -9.60 -25.30
CA LEU A 223 -2.95 -9.17 -26.70
C LEU A 223 -4.24 -9.35 -27.50
N ALA A 224 -5.04 -10.38 -27.20
CA ALA A 224 -6.31 -10.64 -27.86
C ALA A 224 -7.45 -9.76 -27.34
N GLU A 225 -7.60 -9.66 -26.02
CA GLU A 225 -8.77 -9.11 -25.35
C GLU A 225 -8.54 -7.70 -24.75
N GLY A 226 -7.27 -7.29 -24.60
CA GLY A 226 -6.92 -6.01 -23.99
C GLY A 226 -7.19 -4.83 -24.88
N ASP A 227 -7.78 -3.77 -24.33
CA ASP A 227 -7.98 -2.50 -25.02
C ASP A 227 -6.65 -1.70 -25.07
N ARG A 228 -6.17 -1.43 -26.30
CA ARG A 228 -4.89 -0.72 -26.55
C ARG A 228 -4.88 0.72 -26.08
N SER A 229 -6.04 1.30 -25.87
CA SER A 229 -6.14 2.66 -25.31
C SER A 229 -5.77 2.74 -23.82
N LYS A 230 -5.85 1.59 -23.11
CA LYS A 230 -5.54 1.48 -21.69
C LYS A 230 -4.03 1.41 -21.47
N PRO A 231 -3.49 2.10 -20.45
CA PRO A 231 -2.06 2.05 -20.16
C PRO A 231 -1.66 0.69 -19.58
N VAL A 232 -0.47 0.23 -19.99
CA VAL A 232 0.11 -1.04 -19.51
C VAL A 232 1.43 -0.78 -18.77
N GLY A 233 1.72 -1.57 -17.74
CA GLY A 233 3.01 -1.65 -17.07
C GLY A 233 3.56 -3.07 -17.07
N VAL A 234 4.87 -3.20 -17.24
CA VAL A 234 5.58 -4.49 -17.22
C VAL A 234 6.57 -4.50 -16.07
N PHE A 235 6.64 -5.61 -15.37
CA PHE A 235 7.60 -5.80 -14.28
C PHE A 235 8.08 -7.26 -14.21
N GLY A 236 9.18 -7.49 -13.50
CA GLY A 236 9.60 -8.86 -13.27
C GLY A 236 10.87 -8.99 -12.44
N SER A 237 11.11 -10.23 -12.03
CA SER A 237 12.30 -10.64 -11.31
C SER A 237 13.17 -11.58 -12.14
N PHE A 238 14.47 -11.52 -11.91
CA PHE A 238 15.44 -12.39 -12.59
C PHE A 238 16.64 -12.66 -11.69
N GLY A 239 17.38 -13.76 -11.96
CA GLY A 239 18.65 -14.07 -11.30
C GLY A 239 19.86 -13.61 -12.10
N TRP A 240 19.90 -13.98 -13.38
CA TRP A 240 21.04 -13.73 -14.27
C TRP A 240 20.72 -12.78 -15.41
N SER A 241 19.56 -12.95 -16.04
CA SER A 241 19.13 -12.21 -17.21
C SER A 241 17.63 -12.00 -17.20
N GLY A 242 17.11 -11.01 -17.92
CA GLY A 242 15.72 -10.55 -17.83
C GLY A 242 14.89 -10.79 -19.10
N GLU A 243 15.16 -11.83 -19.87
CA GLU A 243 14.55 -12.09 -21.18
C GLU A 243 13.02 -12.20 -21.14
N ALA A 244 12.46 -12.69 -20.02
CA ALA A 244 11.01 -12.72 -19.86
C ALA A 244 10.40 -11.31 -19.90
N ILE A 245 11.07 -10.32 -19.31
CA ILE A 245 10.62 -8.93 -19.30
C ILE A 245 10.76 -8.32 -20.69
N ASP A 246 11.86 -8.63 -21.39
CA ASP A 246 12.09 -8.18 -22.77
C ASP A 246 11.03 -8.74 -23.73
N LEU A 247 10.62 -10.01 -23.53
CA LEU A 247 9.54 -10.62 -24.28
C LEU A 247 8.21 -9.87 -24.08
N LEU A 248 7.83 -9.61 -22.81
CA LEU A 248 6.60 -8.90 -22.48
C LEU A 248 6.61 -7.49 -23.08
N GLU A 249 7.72 -6.76 -22.89
CA GLU A 249 7.90 -5.42 -23.43
C GLU A 249 7.74 -5.39 -24.94
N THR A 250 8.49 -6.24 -25.66
CA THR A 250 8.48 -6.29 -27.12
C THR A 250 7.09 -6.63 -27.66
N LYS A 251 6.44 -7.68 -27.13
CA LYS A 251 5.14 -8.11 -27.60
C LYS A 251 4.03 -7.10 -27.35
N LEU A 252 4.07 -6.39 -26.22
CA LEU A 252 3.09 -5.35 -25.92
C LEU A 252 3.33 -4.08 -26.75
N LYS A 253 4.58 -3.72 -27.06
CA LYS A 253 4.92 -2.65 -28.00
C LYS A 253 4.42 -2.99 -29.40
N ASP A 254 4.72 -4.20 -29.90
CA ASP A 254 4.25 -4.68 -31.19
C ASP A 254 2.72 -4.72 -31.25
N GLY A 255 2.06 -5.07 -30.14
CA GLY A 255 0.61 -5.05 -29.99
C GLY A 255 -0.02 -3.65 -29.92
N GLY A 256 0.78 -2.58 -29.92
CA GLY A 256 0.31 -1.20 -29.91
C GLY A 256 -0.15 -0.69 -28.54
N PHE A 257 0.27 -1.31 -27.45
CA PHE A 257 -0.03 -0.85 -26.09
C PHE A 257 0.85 0.34 -25.66
N ARG A 258 0.27 1.26 -24.93
CA ARG A 258 0.97 2.42 -24.37
C ARG A 258 1.51 2.09 -22.97
N PHE A 259 2.82 2.18 -22.79
CA PHE A 259 3.45 1.96 -21.51
C PHE A 259 3.24 3.16 -20.57
N ALA A 260 2.89 2.88 -19.33
CA ALA A 260 2.70 3.88 -18.28
C ALA A 260 4.03 4.28 -17.61
N PHE A 261 4.99 3.37 -17.60
CA PHE A 261 6.33 3.53 -17.06
C PHE A 261 7.27 2.56 -17.74
N GLU A 262 8.58 2.80 -17.60
CA GLU A 262 9.62 1.90 -18.13
C GLU A 262 9.52 0.51 -17.47
N PRO A 263 9.73 -0.59 -18.23
CA PRO A 263 9.68 -1.93 -17.68
C PRO A 263 10.59 -2.13 -16.47
N ILE A 264 10.03 -2.62 -15.37
CA ILE A 264 10.73 -2.79 -14.09
C ILE A 264 11.46 -4.13 -14.09
N ARG A 265 12.76 -4.10 -13.81
CA ARG A 265 13.65 -5.27 -13.79
C ARG A 265 14.35 -5.36 -12.44
N ILE A 266 13.97 -6.32 -11.62
CA ILE A 266 14.54 -6.50 -10.27
C ILE A 266 15.35 -7.80 -10.23
N LYS A 267 16.61 -7.68 -9.80
CA LYS A 267 17.48 -8.84 -9.59
C LYS A 267 17.18 -9.46 -8.23
N PHE A 268 16.72 -10.71 -8.23
CA PHE A 268 16.28 -11.45 -7.04
C PHE A 268 15.12 -10.76 -6.32
N SER A 269 15.22 -10.58 -5.01
CA SER A 269 14.19 -9.97 -4.17
C SER A 269 14.40 -8.46 -4.05
N PRO A 270 13.35 -7.63 -4.09
CA PRO A 270 13.49 -6.21 -3.84
C PRO A 270 13.89 -5.95 -2.38
N ASP A 271 14.85 -5.04 -2.18
CA ASP A 271 15.14 -4.48 -0.87
C ASP A 271 14.14 -3.38 -0.47
N ALA A 272 14.24 -2.84 0.74
CA ALA A 272 13.30 -1.86 1.27
C ALA A 272 13.25 -0.57 0.41
N ALA A 273 14.37 -0.12 -0.12
CA ALA A 273 14.41 1.07 -0.98
C ALA A 273 13.73 0.80 -2.33
N THR A 274 13.97 -0.38 -2.91
CA THR A 274 13.31 -0.83 -4.14
C THR A 274 11.80 -1.01 -3.94
N VAL A 275 11.36 -1.62 -2.82
CA VAL A 275 9.93 -1.74 -2.47
C VAL A 275 9.28 -0.35 -2.45
N ARG A 276 9.94 0.62 -1.84
CA ARG A 276 9.44 2.01 -1.79
C ARG A 276 9.29 2.61 -3.19
N THR A 277 10.28 2.44 -4.05
CA THR A 277 10.25 2.90 -5.44
C THR A 277 9.10 2.26 -6.22
N LEU A 278 8.85 0.97 -5.99
CA LEU A 278 7.72 0.23 -6.59
C LEU A 278 6.36 0.77 -6.11
N GLU A 279 6.20 1.04 -4.84
CA GLU A 279 5.00 1.67 -4.28
C GLU A 279 4.75 3.06 -4.88
N GLU A 280 5.78 3.88 -5.00
CA GLU A 280 5.68 5.21 -5.64
C GLU A 280 5.33 5.10 -7.13
N THR A 281 5.86 4.09 -7.84
CA THR A 281 5.52 3.80 -9.23
C THR A 281 4.05 3.40 -9.37
N GLY A 282 3.56 2.52 -8.51
CA GLY A 282 2.15 2.14 -8.44
C GLY A 282 1.24 3.33 -8.15
N THR A 283 1.63 4.20 -7.21
CA THR A 283 0.92 5.43 -6.89
C THR A 283 0.85 6.38 -8.09
N ARG A 284 1.96 6.56 -8.80
CA ARG A 284 2.02 7.37 -10.02
C ARG A 284 1.12 6.80 -11.12
N PHE A 285 1.08 5.49 -11.28
CA PHE A 285 0.20 4.79 -12.21
C PHE A 285 -1.28 5.03 -11.88
N GLY A 286 -1.70 4.79 -10.64
CA GLY A 286 -3.08 5.02 -10.21
C GLY A 286 -3.52 6.47 -10.34
N ARG A 287 -2.65 7.44 -10.04
CA ARG A 287 -2.92 8.87 -10.26
C ARG A 287 -3.12 9.21 -11.74
N SER A 288 -2.34 8.63 -12.62
CA SER A 288 -2.47 8.87 -14.07
C SER A 288 -3.85 8.43 -14.57
N LEU A 289 -4.37 7.28 -14.12
CA LEU A 289 -5.71 6.81 -14.44
C LEU A 289 -6.80 7.77 -13.93
N ARG A 290 -6.69 8.22 -12.68
CA ARG A 290 -7.63 9.22 -12.12
C ARG A 290 -7.59 10.56 -12.88
N GLN A 291 -6.42 11.00 -13.33
CA GLN A 291 -6.29 12.21 -14.12
C GLN A 291 -6.93 12.05 -15.51
N GLU A 292 -6.75 10.91 -16.16
CA GLU A 292 -7.40 10.60 -17.45
C GLU A 292 -8.92 10.54 -17.31
N GLN A 293 -9.46 9.89 -16.29
CA GLN A 293 -10.88 9.87 -15.98
C GLN A 293 -11.43 11.28 -15.77
N ARG A 294 -10.76 12.12 -14.97
CA ARG A 294 -11.16 13.52 -14.77
C ARG A 294 -11.14 14.33 -16.05
N LYS A 295 -10.16 14.09 -16.94
CA LYS A 295 -10.12 14.77 -18.26
C LYS A 295 -11.29 14.33 -19.15
N GLN A 296 -11.64 13.04 -19.16
CA GLN A 296 -12.78 12.51 -19.91
C GLN A 296 -14.12 13.07 -19.39
N GLN A 297 -14.32 13.08 -18.07
CA GLN A 297 -15.49 13.68 -17.44
C GLN A 297 -15.63 15.18 -17.76
N ARG A 298 -14.50 15.93 -17.81
CA ARG A 298 -14.51 17.34 -18.22
C ARG A 298 -14.90 17.54 -19.69
N ARG A 299 -14.51 16.64 -20.57
CA ARG A 299 -14.89 16.67 -22.00
C ARG A 299 -16.35 16.30 -22.23
N GLY A 300 -16.93 15.43 -21.37
CA GLY A 300 -18.32 15.02 -21.40
C GLY A 300 -19.35 16.02 -20.83
N GLY A 301 -18.93 17.17 -20.33
CA GLY A 301 -19.77 18.38 -20.14
C GLY A 301 -20.65 18.47 -18.89
N GLY A 302 -20.64 17.53 -17.93
CA GLY A 302 -21.68 17.51 -16.89
C GLY A 302 -21.28 17.69 -15.42
N GLY A 303 -20.32 16.95 -14.93
CA GLY A 303 -20.23 16.72 -13.47
C GLY A 303 -19.41 17.72 -12.63
N LEU A 304 -18.47 18.46 -13.20
CA LEU A 304 -17.47 19.25 -12.44
C LEU A 304 -17.85 20.72 -12.23
N ARG A 305 -18.83 21.24 -12.95
CA ARG A 305 -19.35 22.61 -12.69
C ARG A 305 -20.20 22.65 -11.43
N GLU A 306 -21.02 21.63 -11.17
CA GLU A 306 -21.88 21.55 -9.98
C GLU A 306 -21.05 21.45 -8.68
N SER A 307 -20.04 20.58 -8.64
CA SER A 307 -19.18 20.43 -7.44
C SER A 307 -18.37 21.70 -7.10
N ARG A 308 -18.00 22.53 -8.08
CA ARG A 308 -17.26 23.78 -7.84
C ARG A 308 -18.14 24.95 -7.43
N SER A 309 -19.42 24.88 -7.66
CA SER A 309 -20.41 25.89 -7.28
C SER A 309 -21.20 25.51 -6.02
N ASP A 310 -20.95 24.35 -5.44
CA ASP A 310 -21.55 23.95 -4.18
C ASP A 310 -21.16 24.94 -3.07
N PRO A 311 -22.15 25.58 -2.41
CA PRO A 311 -21.91 26.54 -1.34
C PRO A 311 -21.04 26.01 -0.20
N ALA A 312 -21.17 24.72 0.17
CA ALA A 312 -20.37 24.09 1.21
C ALA A 312 -18.89 24.00 0.79
N VAL A 313 -18.62 23.60 -0.47
CA VAL A 313 -17.26 23.51 -1.01
C VAL A 313 -16.61 24.89 -1.15
N LEU A 314 -17.40 25.91 -1.50
CA LEU A 314 -16.92 27.30 -1.53
C LEU A 314 -16.62 27.82 -0.13
N ALA A 315 -17.44 27.49 0.85
CA ALA A 315 -17.22 27.86 2.25
C ALA A 315 -15.97 27.20 2.82
N LEU A 316 -15.75 25.89 2.57
CA LEU A 316 -14.53 25.18 2.94
C LEU A 316 -13.26 25.83 2.37
N GLY A 317 -13.35 26.40 1.16
CA GLY A 317 -12.24 27.14 0.56
C GLY A 317 -11.85 28.42 1.32
N ARG A 318 -12.65 28.87 2.28
CA ARG A 318 -12.37 30.06 3.12
C ARG A 318 -11.63 29.73 4.41
N VAL A 319 -11.51 28.45 4.74
CA VAL A 319 -10.68 28.01 5.86
C VAL A 319 -9.22 28.17 5.46
N VAL A 320 -8.55 29.08 6.12
CA VAL A 320 -7.16 29.47 5.83
C VAL A 320 -6.22 28.70 6.75
N GLY A 321 -5.11 28.21 6.22
CA GLY A 321 -4.08 27.51 6.96
C GLY A 321 -2.69 28.08 6.71
N SER A 322 -1.79 27.87 7.67
CA SER A 322 -0.37 28.20 7.53
C SER A 322 0.23 27.36 6.41
N LEU A 323 1.06 28.00 5.57
CA LEU A 323 1.78 27.31 4.51
C LEU A 323 3.05 26.70 5.09
N CYS A 324 3.15 25.40 5.05
CA CYS A 324 4.26 24.63 5.63
C CYS A 324 4.83 23.65 4.62
N VAL A 325 6.04 23.16 4.89
CA VAL A 325 6.60 21.96 4.26
C VAL A 325 6.82 20.92 5.35
N LEU A 326 6.14 19.79 5.24
CA LEU A 326 6.40 18.62 6.04
C LEU A 326 7.55 17.86 5.41
N THR A 327 8.57 17.53 6.21
CA THR A 327 9.77 16.80 5.81
C THR A 327 9.99 15.63 6.74
N THR A 328 10.43 14.49 6.21
CA THR A 328 10.77 13.33 7.03
C THR A 328 11.89 12.52 6.40
N ARG A 329 12.70 11.87 7.25
CA ARG A 329 13.75 10.93 6.85
C ARG A 329 13.74 9.73 7.80
N LYS A 330 13.81 8.53 7.22
CA LYS A 330 13.90 7.26 7.97
C LYS A 330 14.94 6.36 7.29
N GLY A 331 16.14 6.34 7.84
CA GLY A 331 17.30 5.71 7.19
C GLY A 331 17.61 6.38 5.83
N SER A 332 17.63 5.59 4.77
CA SER A 332 17.84 6.08 3.40
C SER A 332 16.58 6.64 2.74
N LEU A 333 15.42 6.50 3.37
CA LEU A 333 14.15 6.96 2.81
C LEU A 333 13.90 8.40 3.21
N SER A 334 13.47 9.21 2.24
CA SER A 334 13.11 10.61 2.44
C SER A 334 11.73 10.92 1.90
N GLY A 335 11.05 11.87 2.53
CA GLY A 335 9.73 12.32 2.11
C GLY A 335 9.52 13.81 2.40
N ALA A 336 8.83 14.50 1.49
CA ALA A 336 8.43 15.88 1.71
C ALA A 336 7.11 16.19 1.01
N MET A 337 6.34 17.12 1.58
CA MET A 337 5.14 17.66 0.95
C MET A 337 4.87 19.09 1.43
N VAL A 338 4.28 19.89 0.56
CA VAL A 338 3.65 21.15 0.97
C VAL A 338 2.37 20.84 1.71
N ALA A 339 2.20 21.40 2.90
CA ALA A 339 1.04 21.24 3.77
C ALA A 339 0.43 22.61 4.11
N SER A 340 -0.88 22.74 3.96
CA SER A 340 -1.63 23.94 4.36
C SER A 340 -2.81 23.64 5.29
N TRP A 341 -3.15 22.38 5.48
CA TRP A 341 -4.13 21.95 6.46
C TRP A 341 -3.42 21.49 7.73
N VAL A 342 -2.91 22.49 8.46
CA VAL A 342 -2.13 22.34 9.68
C VAL A 342 -2.82 23.15 10.77
N SER A 343 -2.95 22.57 11.97
CA SER A 343 -3.51 23.24 13.13
C SER A 343 -2.82 22.81 14.41
N GLN A 344 -2.70 23.72 15.38
CA GLN A 344 -2.39 23.34 16.75
C GLN A 344 -3.55 22.50 17.30
N ALA A 345 -3.23 21.39 17.95
CA ALA A 345 -4.19 20.42 18.46
C ALA A 345 -4.30 20.41 19.98
N SER A 346 -3.21 20.72 20.69
CA SER A 346 -3.16 20.70 22.16
C SER A 346 -2.08 21.63 22.70
N PHE A 347 -2.23 22.01 23.97
CA PHE A 347 -1.25 22.82 24.70
C PHE A 347 -0.32 21.97 25.57
N ALA A 348 -0.85 20.90 26.17
CA ALA A 348 -0.11 20.05 27.09
C ALA A 348 -0.51 18.57 26.90
N PRO A 349 0.35 17.72 26.31
CA PRO A 349 1.59 18.12 25.64
C PRO A 349 1.32 18.98 24.38
N PRO A 350 2.30 19.81 23.95
CA PRO A 350 2.14 20.56 22.71
C PRO A 350 1.90 19.61 21.54
N GLY A 351 0.86 19.85 20.75
CA GLY A 351 0.49 18.95 19.67
C GLY A 351 -0.01 19.68 18.45
N ILE A 352 0.19 19.05 17.28
CA ILE A 352 -0.25 19.54 15.98
C ILE A 352 -1.04 18.47 15.22
N THR A 353 -1.94 18.92 14.35
CA THR A 353 -2.57 18.07 13.33
C THR A 353 -2.16 18.52 11.95
N VAL A 354 -1.93 17.54 11.06
CA VAL A 354 -1.63 17.75 9.66
C VAL A 354 -2.48 16.79 8.82
N ALA A 355 -3.20 17.32 7.82
CA ALA A 355 -3.89 16.45 6.86
C ALA A 355 -2.94 16.04 5.73
N VAL A 356 -2.79 14.74 5.55
CA VAL A 356 -1.90 14.12 4.56
C VAL A 356 -2.71 13.28 3.61
N ALA A 357 -2.66 13.60 2.31
CA ALA A 357 -3.37 12.81 1.31
C ALA A 357 -2.77 11.39 1.22
N LYS A 358 -3.64 10.38 1.20
CA LYS A 358 -3.27 8.96 1.16
C LYS A 358 -2.39 8.58 -0.03
N ASP A 359 -2.52 9.33 -1.12
CA ASP A 359 -1.72 9.13 -2.33
C ASP A 359 -0.35 9.82 -2.29
N ARG A 360 0.03 10.54 -1.22
CA ARG A 360 1.37 11.16 -1.11
C ARG A 360 2.40 10.15 -0.64
N ALA A 361 3.59 10.19 -1.26
CA ALA A 361 4.69 9.29 -0.91
C ALA A 361 5.13 9.43 0.56
N VAL A 362 5.03 10.63 1.13
CA VAL A 362 5.36 10.91 2.53
C VAL A 362 4.43 10.18 3.52
N GLU A 363 3.22 9.84 3.09
CA GLU A 363 2.23 9.15 3.93
C GLU A 363 2.79 7.87 4.56
N ALA A 364 3.53 7.08 3.79
CA ALA A 364 4.11 5.83 4.25
C ALA A 364 5.28 6.00 5.24
N LEU A 365 5.70 7.22 5.52
CA LEU A 365 6.71 7.58 6.53
C LEU A 365 6.09 8.31 7.74
N LEU A 366 4.76 8.24 7.90
CA LEU A 366 4.01 8.95 8.95
C LEU A 366 3.09 8.00 9.71
N HIS A 367 3.59 6.82 10.08
CA HIS A 367 2.90 5.89 10.98
C HIS A 367 3.15 6.24 12.45
N LYS A 368 2.35 5.68 13.35
CA LYS A 368 2.51 5.87 14.81
C LYS A 368 3.96 5.57 15.23
N GLY A 369 4.57 6.52 15.94
CA GLY A 369 5.97 6.47 16.37
C GLY A 369 6.97 7.05 15.37
N ASP A 370 6.58 7.30 14.11
CA ASP A 370 7.46 7.97 13.14
C ASP A 370 7.60 9.46 13.48
N ARG A 371 8.74 10.04 13.08
CA ARG A 371 9.05 11.45 13.30
C ARG A 371 9.12 12.22 12.01
N PHE A 372 8.75 13.48 12.07
CA PHE A 372 8.83 14.41 10.96
C PHE A 372 9.13 15.81 11.44
N ALA A 373 9.62 16.65 10.56
CA ALA A 373 9.68 18.09 10.82
C ALA A 373 8.61 18.84 10.01
N LEU A 374 8.00 19.82 10.63
CA LEU A 374 7.10 20.76 9.97
C LEU A 374 7.81 22.11 9.91
N ASN A 375 8.12 22.55 8.68
CA ASN A 375 8.79 23.80 8.39
C ASN A 375 7.73 24.85 8.02
N VAL A 376 7.54 25.87 8.85
CA VAL A 376 6.57 26.96 8.64
C VAL A 376 7.22 27.99 7.71
N LEU A 377 6.58 28.29 6.58
CA LEU A 377 7.14 29.20 5.59
C LEU A 377 6.86 30.65 5.93
N ALA A 378 7.82 31.53 5.61
CA ALA A 378 7.69 32.97 5.78
C ALA A 378 6.99 33.60 4.57
N GLU A 379 6.13 34.60 4.83
CA GLU A 379 5.47 35.40 3.81
C GLU A 379 6.50 36.08 2.90
N GLY A 380 6.28 35.94 1.59
CA GLY A 380 7.17 36.48 0.55
C GLY A 380 8.40 35.60 0.22
N ARG A 381 8.67 34.53 1.00
CA ARG A 381 9.76 33.57 0.77
C ARG A 381 9.28 32.15 0.43
N GLU A 382 7.98 31.93 0.40
CA GLU A 382 7.36 30.62 0.17
C GLU A 382 7.52 30.06 -1.24
N SER A 383 7.81 30.91 -2.22
CA SER A 383 7.83 30.53 -3.65
C SER A 383 8.90 29.50 -4.00
N GLY A 384 10.09 29.59 -3.38
CA GLY A 384 11.18 28.64 -3.56
C GLY A 384 10.80 27.22 -3.09
N PRO A 385 10.51 27.04 -1.79
CA PRO A 385 10.07 25.76 -1.26
C PRO A 385 8.83 25.20 -1.96
N MET A 386 7.84 26.03 -2.29
CA MET A 386 6.66 25.60 -3.05
C MET A 386 7.05 25.05 -4.42
N LYS A 387 7.89 25.76 -5.17
CA LYS A 387 8.34 25.30 -6.49
C LYS A 387 9.06 23.97 -6.40
N GLN A 388 9.89 23.76 -5.38
CA GLN A 388 10.63 22.52 -5.14
C GLN A 388 9.71 21.36 -4.80
N PHE A 389 8.82 21.51 -3.81
CA PHE A 389 8.05 20.38 -3.25
C PHE A 389 6.68 20.17 -3.87
N LEU A 390 6.19 21.04 -4.73
CA LEU A 390 5.00 20.82 -5.55
C LEU A 390 5.30 20.08 -6.87
N GLN A 391 6.56 20.01 -7.29
CA GLN A 391 6.94 19.26 -8.49
C GLN A 391 6.74 17.76 -8.27
N PRO A 392 6.33 17.00 -9.30
CA PRO A 392 6.36 15.57 -9.27
C PRO A 392 7.81 15.09 -9.25
N PHE A 393 8.14 14.26 -8.26
CA PHE A 393 9.43 13.59 -8.20
C PHE A 393 9.34 12.21 -8.88
N GLU A 394 10.43 11.76 -9.47
CA GLU A 394 10.53 10.38 -9.94
C GLU A 394 10.53 9.42 -8.74
N PRO A 395 9.95 8.22 -8.92
CA PRO A 395 9.94 7.20 -7.87
C PRO A 395 11.36 6.90 -7.38
N GLY A 396 11.55 6.87 -6.05
CA GLY A 396 12.85 6.62 -5.42
C GLY A 396 13.83 7.79 -5.41
N ALA A 397 13.49 8.95 -5.99
CA ALA A 397 14.36 10.12 -5.96
C ALA A 397 14.49 10.70 -4.55
N ASP A 398 15.69 11.14 -4.17
CA ASP A 398 15.86 11.93 -2.95
C ASP A 398 15.17 13.29 -3.13
N ARG A 399 14.23 13.59 -2.22
CA ARG A 399 13.44 14.83 -2.25
C ARG A 399 14.28 16.07 -1.93
N PHE A 400 15.47 15.87 -1.38
CA PHE A 400 16.32 16.90 -0.83
C PHE A 400 17.63 17.09 -1.59
N ASP A 401 17.81 16.35 -2.70
CA ASP A 401 19.01 16.46 -3.51
C ASP A 401 19.25 17.92 -3.97
N GLY A 402 20.48 18.39 -3.78
CA GLY A 402 20.87 19.75 -4.10
C GLY A 402 20.39 20.84 -3.14
N LEU A 403 19.75 20.50 -2.01
CA LEU A 403 19.33 21.46 -0.97
C LEU A 403 20.33 21.51 0.17
N ASP A 404 20.64 22.71 0.64
CA ASP A 404 21.40 22.94 1.88
C ASP A 404 20.40 22.89 3.06
N LEU A 405 20.43 21.80 3.82
CA LEU A 405 19.48 21.50 4.89
C LEU A 405 20.18 21.49 6.23
N GLN A 406 19.47 21.96 7.24
CA GLN A 406 19.79 21.66 8.64
C GLN A 406 19.09 20.37 9.09
N SER A 407 19.41 19.88 10.27
CA SER A 407 18.78 18.70 10.87
C SER A 407 18.21 19.02 12.24
N SER A 408 17.05 18.45 12.53
CA SER A 408 16.48 18.44 13.86
C SER A 408 17.24 17.48 14.80
N PRO A 409 16.96 17.44 16.11
CA PRO A 409 17.57 16.49 17.05
C PRO A 409 17.42 15.02 16.65
N SER A 410 16.36 14.65 15.94
CA SER A 410 16.16 13.29 15.41
C SER A 410 16.48 13.19 13.91
N GLU A 411 17.38 14.03 13.41
CA GLU A 411 17.88 14.02 12.02
C GLU A 411 16.81 14.26 10.94
N GLN A 412 15.67 14.87 11.33
CA GLN A 412 14.66 15.25 10.34
C GLN A 412 15.13 16.50 9.57
N PRO A 413 14.92 16.55 8.23
CA PRO A 413 15.39 17.67 7.41
C PRO A 413 14.69 18.98 7.75
N LEU A 414 15.46 20.06 7.97
CA LEU A 414 14.96 21.42 8.22
C LEU A 414 15.34 22.34 7.08
N LEU A 415 14.39 23.16 6.66
CA LEU A 415 14.58 24.18 5.62
C LEU A 415 15.06 25.49 6.28
N PRO A 416 16.30 25.95 6.04
CA PRO A 416 16.82 27.17 6.65
C PRO A 416 16.04 28.43 6.27
N GLU A 417 15.34 28.41 5.14
CA GLU A 417 14.51 29.51 4.63
C GLU A 417 13.15 29.62 5.36
N ALA A 418 12.81 28.61 6.19
CA ALA A 418 11.58 28.63 6.96
C ALA A 418 11.64 29.71 8.05
N LEU A 419 10.49 30.19 8.47
CA LEU A 419 10.31 31.07 9.61
C LEU A 419 10.56 30.34 10.93
N ALA A 420 9.99 29.14 11.02
CA ALA A 420 10.04 28.30 12.20
C ALA A 420 9.99 26.83 11.80
N TRP A 421 10.40 25.98 12.72
CA TRP A 421 10.28 24.55 12.56
C TRP A 421 9.83 23.89 13.86
N MET A 422 9.17 22.74 13.73
CA MET A 422 8.86 21.88 14.86
C MET A 422 9.02 20.41 14.43
N GLU A 423 9.60 19.61 15.33
CA GLU A 423 9.71 18.17 15.18
C GLU A 423 8.59 17.50 15.96
N GLY A 424 7.79 16.68 15.30
CA GLY A 424 6.69 15.93 15.87
C GLY A 424 6.89 14.43 15.77
N GLU A 425 6.38 13.71 16.77
CA GLU A 425 6.23 12.26 16.75
C GLU A 425 4.75 11.92 16.56
N VAL A 426 4.44 11.12 15.55
CA VAL A 426 3.07 10.69 15.25
C VAL A 426 2.53 9.84 16.40
N LYS A 427 1.44 10.27 17.00
CA LYS A 427 0.75 9.56 18.08
C LYS A 427 -0.50 8.83 17.59
N GLN A 428 -1.21 9.44 16.64
CA GLN A 428 -2.47 8.89 16.12
C GLN A 428 -2.75 9.39 14.70
N ARG A 429 -3.44 8.59 13.93
CA ARG A 429 -3.97 8.95 12.61
C ARG A 429 -5.47 8.68 12.59
N MET A 430 -6.23 9.53 11.94
CA MET A 430 -7.67 9.36 11.71
C MET A 430 -7.96 9.39 10.22
N GLU A 431 -8.72 8.42 9.74
CA GLU A 431 -9.13 8.35 8.34
C GLU A 431 -10.20 9.39 8.03
N CYS A 432 -9.91 10.25 7.05
CA CYS A 432 -10.78 11.32 6.59
C CYS A 432 -10.97 11.24 5.06
N GLY A 433 -11.67 10.23 4.58
CA GLY A 433 -11.87 10.03 3.14
C GLY A 433 -10.56 9.77 2.39
N ASP A 434 -10.13 10.71 1.54
CA ASP A 434 -8.89 10.62 0.77
C ASP A 434 -7.64 11.14 1.51
N HIS A 435 -7.78 11.52 2.77
CA HIS A 435 -6.69 12.00 3.63
C HIS A 435 -6.61 11.22 4.94
N TRP A 436 -5.43 11.26 5.55
CA TRP A 436 -5.21 11.01 6.96
C TRP A 436 -5.11 12.33 7.70
N LEU A 437 -5.83 12.49 8.81
CA LEU A 437 -5.53 13.52 9.79
C LEU A 437 -4.52 12.94 10.78
N VAL A 438 -3.28 13.40 10.69
CA VAL A 438 -2.16 12.94 11.52
C VAL A 438 -2.07 13.85 12.73
N TYR A 439 -2.21 13.29 13.94
CA TYR A 439 -1.90 13.97 15.19
C TYR A 439 -0.49 13.62 15.64
N ALA A 440 0.32 14.64 15.94
CA ALA A 440 1.67 14.48 16.44
C ALA A 440 1.91 15.34 17.67
N GLU A 441 2.65 14.78 18.64
CA GLU A 441 3.19 15.51 19.77
C GLU A 441 4.47 16.22 19.35
N VAL A 442 4.57 17.50 19.64
CA VAL A 442 5.74 18.32 19.32
C VAL A 442 6.81 18.10 20.38
N LEU A 443 7.94 17.54 19.98
CA LEU A 443 9.06 17.22 20.84
C LEU A 443 10.10 18.34 20.92
N HIS A 444 10.35 18.97 19.78
CA HIS A 444 11.35 20.04 19.62
C HIS A 444 10.82 21.11 18.65
N GLY A 445 11.37 22.31 18.74
CA GLY A 445 11.04 23.38 17.83
C GLY A 445 11.99 24.57 17.96
N GLY A 446 12.00 25.42 16.94
CA GLY A 446 12.83 26.62 16.92
C GLY A 446 12.32 27.65 15.94
N LEU A 447 12.77 28.89 16.13
CA LEU A 447 12.53 30.01 15.26
C LEU A 447 13.81 30.32 14.51
N PHE A 448 13.73 30.43 13.17
CA PHE A 448 14.81 30.94 12.35
C PHE A 448 14.68 32.45 12.13
N ASP A 449 13.45 32.98 12.12
CA ASP A 449 13.16 34.39 11.91
C ASP A 449 11.94 34.79 12.76
N SER A 450 12.19 35.53 13.85
CA SER A 450 11.13 35.97 14.78
C SER A 450 10.33 37.17 14.29
N GLU A 451 10.83 37.88 13.27
CA GLU A 451 10.23 39.12 12.78
C GLU A 451 9.34 38.88 11.53
N ALA A 452 9.53 37.77 10.84
CA ALA A 452 8.76 37.46 9.63
C ALA A 452 7.32 37.01 9.97
N ASN A 453 6.39 37.29 9.07
CA ASN A 453 5.02 36.78 9.14
C ASN A 453 4.94 35.37 8.53
N THR A 454 4.00 34.57 9.04
CA THR A 454 3.70 33.25 8.47
C THR A 454 3.03 33.39 7.10
N ALA A 455 3.54 32.69 6.11
CA ALA A 455 2.88 32.53 4.82
C ALA A 455 1.56 31.77 4.94
N VAL A 456 0.52 32.26 4.27
CA VAL A 456 -0.84 31.72 4.35
C VAL A 456 -1.34 31.29 2.99
N HIS A 457 -1.98 30.12 2.95
CA HIS A 457 -2.57 29.61 1.72
C HIS A 457 -4.05 30.00 1.61
N HIS A 458 -4.35 30.90 0.66
CA HIS A 458 -5.71 31.32 0.33
C HIS A 458 -6.28 30.47 -0.79
N ARG A 459 -7.45 29.85 -0.57
CA ARG A 459 -8.15 29.04 -1.57
C ARG A 459 -9.48 29.69 -1.97
N ARG A 460 -9.89 29.45 -3.20
CA ARG A 460 -11.21 29.89 -3.68
C ARG A 460 -12.29 28.83 -3.50
N SER A 461 -11.90 27.58 -3.29
CA SER A 461 -12.79 26.41 -3.17
C SER A 461 -12.13 25.34 -2.33
N GLY A 462 -12.92 24.55 -1.61
CA GLY A 462 -12.48 23.35 -0.89
C GLY A 462 -12.24 22.12 -1.76
N ALA A 463 -12.50 22.19 -3.07
CA ALA A 463 -12.38 21.04 -3.97
C ALA A 463 -10.95 20.78 -4.49
N ASN A 464 -10.03 21.70 -4.31
CA ASN A 464 -8.65 21.58 -4.79
C ASN A 464 -7.68 22.31 -3.84
N TYR A 465 -6.39 21.87 -3.89
CA TYR A 465 -5.27 22.60 -3.29
C TYR A 465 -5.00 23.91 -4.03
#